data_5ca85271986ef3f9bf465e7a26047b79
#
_entry.id   5ca85271986ef3f9bf465e7a26047b79
#
_cell.length_a   1.000
_cell.length_b   1.000
_cell.length_c   1.000
_cell.angle_alpha   90.00
_cell.angle_beta   90.00
_cell.angle_gamma   90.00
#
_symmetry.space_group_name_H-M   'P 1'
#
loop_
_entity.id
_entity.type
_entity.pdbx_description
1 polymer ?
#
loop_
_entity_poly.entity_id
_entity_poly.type
_entity_poly.pdbx_seq_one_letter_code
_entity_poly.pdbx_strand_id
1 'polypeptide(L)'
;MTGPVLPDWAIVGEKRRAHIARVTGLLDRWAATMRLNADEAQAWHDAGRWHDAFRDGTPEVLRPLVGDPDMLDGLLHGPAAAVRLERDGETRRDVLEAVRWHTVGYPRWERTGRALFMADVLEPGRRFMSTDRAFLAAQVPVNFDGVFRQVVRMRLEWTLREGNRIHTETAELWNSVR
;
A
#
# COMPACT_ATOMS: atom_id res chain seq x y z
N MET A 1 21.50 7.78 1.14
CA MET A 1 20.22 8.43 1.55
C MET A 1 19.61 7.57 2.64
N THR A 2 19.39 8.14 3.81
CA THR A 2 18.69 7.48 4.92
C THR A 2 17.26 7.22 4.49
N GLY A 3 16.75 5.99 4.69
CA GLY A 3 15.36 5.65 4.37
C GLY A 3 14.36 6.45 5.22
N PRO A 4 13.03 6.33 4.94
CA PRO A 4 12.01 7.03 5.70
C PRO A 4 12.07 6.63 7.18
N VAL A 5 11.85 7.62 8.06
CA VAL A 5 11.78 7.36 9.51
C VAL A 5 10.50 6.59 9.80
N LEU A 6 10.67 5.40 10.36
CA LEU A 6 9.54 4.56 10.80
C LEU A 6 9.15 4.90 12.24
N PRO A 7 7.90 4.65 12.63
CA PRO A 7 7.49 4.82 14.02
C PRO A 7 8.21 3.80 14.94
N ASP A 8 8.38 4.15 16.21
CA ASP A 8 9.11 3.35 17.19
C ASP A 8 8.50 1.96 17.40
N TRP A 9 7.20 1.82 17.15
CA TRP A 9 6.48 0.55 17.26
C TRP A 9 6.59 -0.33 16.01
N ALA A 10 7.29 0.09 14.95
CA ALA A 10 7.40 -0.71 13.73
C ALA A 10 8.13 -2.04 13.97
N ILE A 11 7.52 -3.13 13.48
CA ILE A 11 8.09 -4.49 13.53
C ILE A 11 8.42 -4.92 12.11
N VAL A 12 9.64 -4.60 11.69
CA VAL A 12 10.12 -4.84 10.32
C VAL A 12 11.61 -5.13 10.28
N GLY A 13 11.98 -6.18 9.56
CA GLY A 13 13.37 -6.51 9.26
C GLY A 13 13.97 -5.66 8.12
N GLU A 14 15.24 -5.86 7.85
CA GLU A 14 16.00 -5.06 6.88
C GLU A 14 15.41 -5.09 5.47
N LYS A 15 15.04 -6.29 4.98
CA LYS A 15 14.41 -6.43 3.65
C LYS A 15 13.13 -5.61 3.53
N ARG A 16 12.32 -5.61 4.61
CA ARG A 16 11.07 -4.87 4.64
C ARG A 16 11.30 -3.36 4.72
N ARG A 17 12.26 -2.92 5.50
CA ARG A 17 12.69 -1.50 5.54
C ARG A 17 13.12 -1.01 4.16
N ALA A 18 13.91 -1.81 3.43
CA ALA A 18 14.33 -1.48 2.07
C ALA A 18 13.14 -1.43 1.10
N HIS A 19 12.16 -2.32 1.24
CA HIS A 19 10.91 -2.27 0.46
C HIS A 19 10.11 -0.99 0.74
N ILE A 20 9.85 -0.68 2.01
CA ILE A 20 9.17 0.56 2.43
C ILE A 20 9.87 1.79 1.86
N ALA A 21 11.20 1.85 1.93
CA ALA A 21 11.97 2.97 1.38
C ALA A 21 11.79 3.11 -0.14
N ARG A 22 11.72 2.00 -0.89
CA ARG A 22 11.49 2.06 -2.34
C ARG A 22 10.06 2.48 -2.70
N VAL A 23 9.06 1.97 -1.96
CA VAL A 23 7.65 2.39 -2.12
C VAL A 23 7.49 3.88 -1.83
N THR A 24 7.98 4.34 -0.68
CA THR A 24 7.91 5.76 -0.29
C THR A 24 8.62 6.64 -1.32
N GLY A 25 9.85 6.28 -1.72
CA GLY A 25 10.60 7.03 -2.72
C GLY A 25 9.94 7.05 -4.11
N LEU A 26 9.13 6.04 -4.46
CA LEU A 26 8.35 6.03 -5.70
C LEU A 26 7.17 7.01 -5.60
N LEU A 27 6.47 7.02 -4.48
CA LEU A 27 5.38 7.96 -4.20
C LEU A 27 5.87 9.41 -4.20
N ASP A 28 7.01 9.69 -3.57
CA ASP A 28 7.62 11.02 -3.54
C ASP A 28 7.96 11.52 -4.95
N ARG A 29 8.54 10.65 -5.79
CA ARG A 29 8.83 11.00 -7.19
C ARG A 29 7.56 11.29 -7.99
N TRP A 30 6.51 10.50 -7.83
CA TRP A 30 5.24 10.75 -8.50
C TRP A 30 4.60 12.05 -8.02
N ALA A 31 4.57 12.29 -6.70
CA ALA A 31 4.03 13.51 -6.13
C ALA A 31 4.74 14.75 -6.68
N ALA A 32 6.07 14.73 -6.76
CA ALA A 32 6.87 15.81 -7.33
C ALA A 32 6.60 16.01 -8.83
N THR A 33 6.55 14.91 -9.62
CA THR A 33 6.30 14.98 -11.07
C THR A 33 4.91 15.51 -11.38
N MET A 34 3.91 15.10 -10.59
CA MET A 34 2.52 15.53 -10.72
C MET A 34 2.25 16.90 -10.10
N ARG A 35 3.26 17.50 -9.42
CA ARG A 35 3.17 18.79 -8.73
C ARG A 35 2.02 18.84 -7.73
N LEU A 36 1.87 17.79 -6.93
CA LEU A 36 0.85 17.75 -5.89
C LEU A 36 1.08 18.87 -4.87
N ASN A 37 0.02 19.33 -4.24
CA ASN A 37 0.16 20.24 -3.11
C ASN A 37 0.86 19.56 -1.92
N ALA A 38 1.33 20.35 -0.95
CA ALA A 38 2.13 19.84 0.16
C ALA A 38 1.39 18.80 1.01
N ASP A 39 0.08 19.01 1.25
CA ASP A 39 -0.71 18.10 2.09
C ASP A 39 -0.92 16.75 1.41
N GLU A 40 -1.24 16.73 0.11
CA GLU A 40 -1.40 15.50 -0.66
C GLU A 40 -0.06 14.76 -0.81
N ALA A 41 1.02 15.49 -1.09
CA ALA A 41 2.37 14.89 -1.17
C ALA A 41 2.79 14.27 0.16
N GLN A 42 2.51 14.94 1.29
CA GLN A 42 2.76 14.41 2.63
C GLN A 42 1.89 13.19 2.94
N ALA A 43 0.62 13.17 2.52
CA ALA A 43 -0.27 12.02 2.68
C ALA A 43 0.29 10.79 1.94
N TRP A 44 0.78 10.96 0.72
CA TRP A 44 1.39 9.87 -0.05
C TRP A 44 2.68 9.37 0.60
N HIS A 45 3.54 10.28 1.06
CA HIS A 45 4.77 9.93 1.78
C HIS A 45 4.46 9.11 3.03
N ASP A 46 3.53 9.58 3.85
CA ASP A 46 3.15 8.95 5.12
C ASP A 46 2.49 7.58 4.90
N ALA A 47 1.58 7.46 3.93
CA ALA A 47 1.01 6.18 3.55
C ALA A 47 2.10 5.18 3.12
N GLY A 48 3.07 5.64 2.32
CA GLY A 48 4.21 4.82 1.88
C GLY A 48 5.06 4.30 3.03
N ARG A 49 5.43 5.15 4.00
CA ARG A 49 6.29 4.75 5.12
C ARG A 49 5.58 3.89 6.17
N TRP A 50 4.25 3.91 6.23
CA TRP A 50 3.49 3.22 7.27
C TRP A 50 2.81 1.92 6.83
N HIS A 51 2.56 1.70 5.53
CA HIS A 51 1.73 0.59 5.06
C HIS A 51 2.17 -0.77 5.60
N ASP A 52 3.45 -1.01 5.64
CA ASP A 52 4.07 -2.28 6.06
C ASP A 52 4.77 -2.18 7.43
N ALA A 53 4.50 -1.15 8.24
CA ALA A 53 5.18 -0.93 9.52
C ALA A 53 5.04 -2.12 10.50
N PHE A 54 3.99 -2.93 10.39
CA PHE A 54 3.77 -4.15 11.16
C PHE A 54 3.95 -5.45 10.36
N ARG A 55 4.58 -5.40 9.18
CA ARG A 55 4.59 -6.56 8.25
C ARG A 55 5.21 -7.81 8.82
N ASP A 56 6.18 -7.69 9.68
CA ASP A 56 6.88 -8.82 10.31
C ASP A 56 6.39 -9.08 11.75
N GLY A 57 5.28 -8.44 12.18
CA GLY A 57 4.63 -8.68 13.46
C GLY A 57 3.91 -10.03 13.47
N THR A 58 3.93 -10.72 14.61
CA THR A 58 3.25 -12.01 14.75
C THR A 58 1.74 -11.84 14.99
N PRO A 59 0.92 -12.85 14.68
CA PRO A 59 -0.53 -12.80 14.92
C PRO A 59 -0.90 -12.50 16.37
N GLU A 60 -0.12 -12.99 17.34
CA GLU A 60 -0.33 -12.78 18.79
C GLU A 60 -0.23 -11.29 19.14
N VAL A 61 0.66 -10.55 18.46
CA VAL A 61 0.85 -9.10 18.68
C VAL A 61 -0.19 -8.27 17.92
N LEU A 62 -0.52 -8.68 16.69
CA LEU A 62 -1.34 -7.86 15.78
C LEU A 62 -2.85 -8.07 15.96
N ARG A 63 -3.30 -9.29 16.24
CA ARG A 63 -4.73 -9.62 16.35
C ARG A 63 -5.46 -8.82 17.43
N PRO A 64 -4.90 -8.58 18.62
CA PRO A 64 -5.54 -7.73 19.63
C PRO A 64 -5.74 -6.26 19.19
N LEU A 65 -4.96 -5.77 18.22
CA LEU A 65 -5.13 -4.43 17.67
C LEU A 65 -6.29 -4.37 16.69
N VAL A 66 -6.45 -5.42 15.87
CA VAL A 66 -7.46 -5.46 14.79
C VAL A 66 -8.87 -5.71 15.31
N GLY A 67 -9.02 -6.54 16.35
CA GLY A 67 -10.32 -6.86 16.94
C GLY A 67 -11.20 -7.81 16.10
N ASP A 68 -10.68 -8.37 15.01
CA ASP A 68 -11.33 -9.35 14.15
C ASP A 68 -10.66 -10.73 14.34
N PRO A 69 -11.33 -11.69 15.02
CA PRO A 69 -10.78 -13.00 15.27
C PRO A 69 -10.62 -13.86 14.02
N ASP A 70 -11.44 -13.61 12.99
CA ASP A 70 -11.51 -14.42 11.77
C ASP A 70 -10.60 -13.88 10.65
N MET A 71 -9.96 -12.73 10.84
CA MET A 71 -9.06 -12.17 9.86
C MET A 71 -7.84 -13.06 9.65
N LEU A 72 -7.49 -13.33 8.40
CA LEU A 72 -6.31 -14.12 8.04
C LEU A 72 -5.02 -13.43 8.53
N ASP A 73 -4.10 -14.23 9.08
CA ASP A 73 -2.83 -13.73 9.63
C ASP A 73 -2.05 -12.84 8.66
N GLY A 74 -2.00 -13.21 7.39
CA GLY A 74 -1.31 -12.44 6.35
C GLY A 74 -1.88 -11.05 6.08
N LEU A 75 -3.11 -10.77 6.55
CA LEU A 75 -3.80 -9.49 6.36
C LEU A 75 -3.78 -8.57 7.59
N LEU A 76 -3.34 -9.05 8.75
CA LEU A 76 -3.42 -8.31 10.02
C LEU A 76 -2.60 -7.02 10.03
N HIS A 77 -1.45 -6.98 9.35
CA HIS A 77 -0.48 -5.90 9.47
C HIS A 77 -1.00 -4.52 9.04
N GLY A 78 -1.77 -4.45 7.96
CA GLY A 78 -2.36 -3.18 7.47
C GLY A 78 -3.39 -2.61 8.44
N PRO A 79 -4.46 -3.37 8.79
CA PRO A 79 -5.44 -2.94 9.80
C PRO A 79 -4.81 -2.60 11.16
N ALA A 80 -3.87 -3.41 11.65
CA ALA A 80 -3.18 -3.15 12.92
C ALA A 80 -2.37 -1.84 12.88
N ALA A 81 -1.66 -1.57 11.77
CA ALA A 81 -0.94 -0.32 11.58
C ALA A 81 -1.89 0.88 11.56
N ALA A 82 -3.02 0.79 10.84
CA ALA A 82 -4.00 1.86 10.80
C ALA A 82 -4.60 2.16 12.19
N VAL A 83 -4.97 1.13 12.96
CA VAL A 83 -5.46 1.31 14.34
C VAL A 83 -4.40 1.94 15.25
N ARG A 84 -3.13 1.55 15.08
CA ARG A 84 -2.05 2.14 15.87
C ARG A 84 -1.84 3.61 15.51
N LEU A 85 -1.84 3.95 14.24
CA LEU A 85 -1.73 5.34 13.76
C LEU A 85 -2.87 6.22 14.31
N GLU A 86 -4.12 5.73 14.28
CA GLU A 86 -5.27 6.44 14.87
C GLU A 86 -5.05 6.73 16.37
N ARG A 87 -4.54 5.75 17.13
CA ARG A 87 -4.22 5.92 18.56
C ARG A 87 -3.08 6.91 18.79
N ASP A 88 -2.14 7.02 17.86
CA ASP A 88 -1.04 7.97 17.90
C ASP A 88 -1.43 9.37 17.38
N GLY A 89 -2.70 9.58 17.02
CA GLY A 89 -3.26 10.87 16.63
C GLY A 89 -3.34 11.14 15.13
N GLU A 90 -3.12 10.14 14.26
CA GLU A 90 -3.38 10.30 12.83
C GLU A 90 -4.90 10.41 12.57
N THR A 91 -5.32 11.45 11.87
CA THR A 91 -6.73 11.75 11.59
C THR A 91 -7.07 11.77 10.10
N ARG A 92 -6.07 11.76 9.22
CA ARG A 92 -6.28 11.75 7.77
C ARG A 92 -6.85 10.41 7.32
N ARG A 93 -8.13 10.42 7.03
CA ARG A 93 -8.88 9.21 6.68
C ARG A 93 -8.32 8.51 5.43
N ASP A 94 -7.93 9.27 4.42
CA ASP A 94 -7.35 8.74 3.19
C ASP A 94 -6.04 7.97 3.43
N VAL A 95 -5.19 8.45 4.34
CA VAL A 95 -3.96 7.79 4.76
C VAL A 95 -4.27 6.50 5.53
N LEU A 96 -5.18 6.58 6.51
CA LEU A 96 -5.58 5.43 7.32
C LEU A 96 -6.22 4.32 6.48
N GLU A 97 -7.11 4.67 5.55
CA GLU A 97 -7.72 3.72 4.62
C GLU A 97 -6.70 3.14 3.62
N ALA A 98 -5.75 3.96 3.16
CA ALA A 98 -4.65 3.49 2.32
C ALA A 98 -3.84 2.40 3.03
N VAL A 99 -3.39 2.67 4.26
CA VAL A 99 -2.61 1.73 5.08
C VAL A 99 -3.42 0.49 5.43
N ARG A 100 -4.67 0.65 5.85
CA ARG A 100 -5.56 -0.44 6.27
C ARG A 100 -5.76 -1.49 5.18
N TRP A 101 -6.00 -1.05 3.95
CA TRP A 101 -6.49 -1.90 2.86
C TRP A 101 -5.45 -2.19 1.78
N HIS A 102 -4.20 -1.72 1.90
CA HIS A 102 -3.20 -1.81 0.83
C HIS A 102 -2.98 -3.23 0.29
N THR A 103 -3.20 -4.27 1.10
CA THR A 103 -2.98 -5.67 0.69
C THR A 103 -4.10 -6.20 -0.21
N VAL A 104 -5.35 -5.92 0.13
CA VAL A 104 -6.52 -6.47 -0.57
C VAL A 104 -7.17 -5.50 -1.54
N GLY A 105 -6.94 -4.21 -1.34
CA GLY A 105 -7.60 -3.16 -2.10
C GLY A 105 -8.89 -2.65 -1.45
N TYR A 106 -9.36 -1.48 -1.88
CA TYR A 106 -10.58 -0.89 -1.36
C TYR A 106 -11.30 -0.06 -2.42
N PRO A 107 -12.59 -0.30 -2.71
CA PRO A 107 -13.30 0.30 -3.84
C PRO A 107 -13.52 1.81 -3.69
N ARG A 108 -13.49 2.33 -2.45
CA ARG A 108 -13.72 3.75 -2.15
C ARG A 108 -12.44 4.54 -1.91
N TRP A 109 -11.28 4.01 -2.27
CA TRP A 109 -10.03 4.77 -2.16
C TRP A 109 -10.07 6.07 -2.95
N GLU A 110 -9.61 7.12 -2.31
CA GLU A 110 -9.14 8.34 -2.94
C GLU A 110 -7.73 8.14 -3.54
N ARG A 111 -7.11 9.22 -4.01
CA ARG A 111 -5.82 9.13 -4.73
C ARG A 111 -4.71 8.52 -3.88
N THR A 112 -4.65 8.81 -2.58
CA THR A 112 -3.63 8.29 -1.67
C THR A 112 -3.60 6.76 -1.64
N GLY A 113 -4.76 6.11 -1.45
CA GLY A 113 -4.86 4.64 -1.45
C GLY A 113 -4.52 4.02 -2.79
N ARG A 114 -5.00 4.61 -3.89
CA ARG A 114 -4.68 4.15 -5.25
C ARG A 114 -3.20 4.29 -5.57
N ALA A 115 -2.57 5.41 -5.18
CA ALA A 115 -1.14 5.63 -5.37
C ALA A 115 -0.30 4.63 -4.58
N LEU A 116 -0.63 4.41 -3.29
CA LEU A 116 0.07 3.43 -2.46
C LEU A 116 -0.04 2.02 -3.06
N PHE A 117 -1.24 1.60 -3.47
CA PHE A 117 -1.46 0.28 -4.07
C PHE A 117 -0.61 0.07 -5.33
N MET A 118 -0.56 1.09 -6.20
CA MET A 118 0.31 1.06 -7.38
C MET A 118 1.79 1.01 -6.98
N ALA A 119 2.22 1.82 -6.02
CA ALA A 119 3.63 1.92 -5.63
C ALA A 119 4.13 0.61 -5.00
N ASP A 120 3.32 -0.05 -4.15
CA ASP A 120 3.67 -1.36 -3.58
C ASP A 120 3.85 -2.44 -4.66
N VAL A 121 2.98 -2.45 -5.68
CA VAL A 121 3.10 -3.40 -6.79
C VAL A 121 4.28 -3.04 -7.72
N LEU A 122 4.52 -1.78 -8.00
CA LEU A 122 5.44 -1.31 -9.06
C LEU A 122 6.84 -0.95 -8.55
N GLU A 123 7.13 -1.02 -7.25
CA GLU A 123 8.44 -0.64 -6.71
C GLU A 123 9.59 -1.44 -7.37
N PRO A 124 10.76 -0.79 -7.61
CA PRO A 124 11.80 -1.33 -8.49
C PRO A 124 12.56 -2.56 -7.94
N GLY A 125 12.36 -2.92 -6.66
CA GLY A 125 12.98 -4.13 -6.06
C GLY A 125 12.27 -5.44 -6.43
N ARG A 126 11.13 -5.38 -7.07
CA ARG A 126 10.37 -6.56 -7.52
C ARG A 126 10.98 -7.13 -8.80
N ARG A 127 11.50 -8.38 -8.75
CA ARG A 127 12.21 -9.02 -9.89
C ARG A 127 11.27 -9.48 -11.00
N PHE A 128 10.07 -9.96 -10.66
CA PHE A 128 9.11 -10.47 -11.63
C PHE A 128 8.52 -9.32 -12.47
N MET A 129 8.54 -9.48 -13.81
CA MET A 129 8.06 -8.48 -14.78
C MET A 129 8.67 -7.08 -14.57
N SER A 130 9.96 -6.99 -14.28
CA SER A 130 10.62 -5.74 -13.90
C SER A 130 10.52 -4.64 -14.95
N THR A 131 10.61 -4.99 -16.23
CA THR A 131 10.48 -4.06 -17.36
C THR A 131 9.07 -3.47 -17.45
N ASP A 132 8.04 -4.33 -17.39
CA ASP A 132 6.64 -3.89 -17.47
C ASP A 132 6.27 -3.03 -16.27
N ARG A 133 6.74 -3.40 -15.07
CA ARG A 133 6.54 -2.61 -13.85
C ARG A 133 7.20 -1.24 -13.93
N ALA A 134 8.44 -1.18 -14.42
CA ALA A 134 9.15 0.08 -14.62
C ALA A 134 8.43 0.98 -15.65
N PHE A 135 7.95 0.40 -16.74
CA PHE A 135 7.16 1.12 -17.73
C PHE A 135 5.88 1.68 -17.12
N LEU A 136 5.10 0.86 -16.40
CA LEU A 136 3.87 1.29 -15.75
C LEU A 136 4.14 2.37 -14.69
N ALA A 137 5.19 2.21 -13.89
CA ALA A 137 5.58 3.21 -12.89
C ALA A 137 5.89 4.58 -13.53
N ALA A 138 6.51 4.59 -14.71
CA ALA A 138 6.78 5.82 -15.47
C ALA A 138 5.50 6.45 -16.04
N GLN A 139 4.43 5.66 -16.28
CA GLN A 139 3.16 6.14 -16.81
C GLN A 139 2.21 6.71 -15.74
N VAL A 140 2.40 6.41 -14.45
CA VAL A 140 1.52 6.87 -13.37
C VAL A 140 1.29 8.39 -13.41
N PRO A 141 2.33 9.26 -13.54
CA PRO A 141 2.12 10.71 -13.52
C PRO A 141 1.29 11.25 -14.69
N VAL A 142 1.23 10.55 -15.82
CA VAL A 142 0.53 11.01 -17.04
C VAL A 142 -0.79 10.28 -17.30
N ASN A 143 -0.98 9.10 -16.70
CA ASN A 143 -2.17 8.26 -16.88
C ASN A 143 -2.53 7.51 -15.60
N PHE A 144 -2.76 8.24 -14.51
CA PHE A 144 -2.97 7.71 -13.18
C PHE A 144 -4.07 6.64 -13.11
N ASP A 145 -5.28 6.96 -13.60
CA ASP A 145 -6.42 6.02 -13.51
C ASP A 145 -6.27 4.83 -14.48
N GLY A 146 -5.67 5.03 -15.64
CA GLY A 146 -5.41 3.94 -16.59
C GLY A 146 -4.38 2.95 -16.03
N VAL A 147 -3.30 3.44 -15.42
CA VAL A 147 -2.31 2.57 -14.76
C VAL A 147 -2.92 1.88 -13.53
N PHE A 148 -3.71 2.60 -12.73
CA PHE A 148 -4.37 2.01 -11.57
C PHE A 148 -5.25 0.82 -11.96
N ARG A 149 -6.10 0.98 -12.98
CA ARG A 149 -6.92 -0.12 -13.53
C ARG A 149 -6.06 -1.31 -13.96
N GLN A 150 -4.96 -1.04 -14.65
CA GLN A 150 -4.05 -2.10 -15.10
C GLN A 150 -3.38 -2.83 -13.94
N VAL A 151 -2.95 -2.12 -12.91
CA VAL A 151 -2.34 -2.71 -11.70
C VAL A 151 -3.36 -3.55 -10.93
N VAL A 152 -4.60 -3.09 -10.77
CA VAL A 152 -5.68 -3.87 -10.15
C VAL A 152 -5.91 -5.17 -10.94
N ARG A 153 -5.97 -5.10 -12.27
CA ARG A 153 -6.09 -6.27 -13.15
C ARG A 153 -4.92 -7.24 -12.96
N MET A 154 -3.68 -6.75 -13.00
CA MET A 154 -2.48 -7.57 -12.80
C MET A 154 -2.50 -8.28 -11.44
N ARG A 155 -2.94 -7.59 -10.39
CA ARG A 155 -3.05 -8.16 -9.05
C ARG A 155 -4.10 -9.26 -8.97
N LEU A 156 -5.26 -9.07 -9.61
CA LEU A 156 -6.32 -10.07 -9.68
C LEU A 156 -5.88 -11.30 -10.49
N GLU A 157 -5.26 -11.09 -11.66
CA GLU A 157 -4.72 -12.18 -12.49
C GLU A 157 -3.67 -13.01 -11.73
N TRP A 158 -2.80 -12.34 -10.97
CA TRP A 158 -1.84 -13.03 -10.09
C TRP A 158 -2.55 -13.85 -9.01
N THR A 159 -3.54 -13.27 -8.32
CA THR A 159 -4.33 -13.94 -7.28
C THR A 159 -4.98 -15.23 -7.80
N LEU A 160 -5.58 -15.16 -9.01
CA LEU A 160 -6.20 -16.31 -9.67
C LEU A 160 -5.16 -17.37 -10.07
N ARG A 161 -4.03 -16.95 -10.62
CA ARG A 161 -2.96 -17.86 -11.06
C ARG A 161 -2.37 -18.66 -9.90
N GLU A 162 -2.18 -18.01 -8.75
CA GLU A 162 -1.65 -18.65 -7.54
C GLU A 162 -2.71 -19.47 -6.77
N GLY A 163 -3.97 -19.49 -7.22
CA GLY A 163 -5.06 -20.18 -6.54
C GLY A 163 -5.42 -19.55 -5.19
N ASN A 164 -5.04 -18.30 -4.96
CA ASN A 164 -5.34 -17.60 -3.72
C ASN A 164 -6.81 -17.17 -3.67
N ARG A 165 -7.33 -17.03 -2.44
CA ARG A 165 -8.69 -16.51 -2.21
C ARG A 165 -8.81 -15.07 -2.72
N ILE A 166 -9.89 -14.79 -3.44
CA ILE A 166 -10.29 -13.41 -3.77
C ILE A 166 -11.12 -12.88 -2.59
N HIS A 167 -10.62 -11.82 -1.96
CA HIS A 167 -11.33 -11.12 -0.89
C HIS A 167 -12.45 -10.26 -1.47
N THR A 168 -13.50 -10.02 -0.68
CA THR A 168 -14.65 -9.20 -1.09
C THR A 168 -14.20 -7.82 -1.56
N GLU A 169 -13.31 -7.17 -0.82
CA GLU A 169 -12.76 -5.85 -1.14
C GLU A 169 -12.02 -5.84 -2.48
N THR A 170 -11.26 -6.92 -2.78
CA THR A 170 -10.56 -7.07 -4.07
C THR A 170 -11.55 -7.19 -5.23
N ALA A 171 -12.61 -7.97 -5.05
CA ALA A 171 -13.65 -8.13 -6.07
C ALA A 171 -14.44 -6.82 -6.30
N GLU A 172 -14.79 -6.13 -5.23
CA GLU A 172 -15.47 -4.83 -5.28
C GLU A 172 -14.57 -3.76 -5.93
N LEU A 173 -13.28 -3.72 -5.58
CA LEU A 173 -12.31 -2.82 -6.21
C LEU A 173 -12.25 -3.07 -7.72
N TRP A 174 -12.12 -4.32 -8.16
CA TRP A 174 -12.13 -4.66 -9.58
C TRP A 174 -13.41 -4.17 -10.26
N ASN A 175 -14.58 -4.44 -9.65
CA ASN A 175 -15.87 -4.01 -10.20
C ASN A 175 -16.03 -2.48 -10.30
N SER A 176 -15.33 -1.73 -9.45
CA SER A 176 -15.36 -0.26 -9.45
C SER A 176 -14.48 0.38 -10.53
N VAL A 177 -13.50 -0.35 -11.09
CA VAL A 177 -12.50 0.21 -12.04
C VAL A 177 -12.51 -0.43 -13.43
N ARG A 178 -13.30 -1.49 -13.67
CA ARG A 178 -13.41 -2.22 -14.95
C ARG A 178 -14.03 -1.36 -16.06
#